data_b8deba11b7917a055df7cacff0d19c27
#
_entry.id   b8deba11b7917a055df7cacff0d19c27
#
_cell.length_a   1.000
_cell.length_b   1.000
_cell.length_c   1.000
_cell.angle_alpha   90.00
_cell.angle_beta   90.00
_cell.angle_gamma   90.00
#
_symmetry.space_group_name_H-M   'P 1'
#
loop_
_entity.id
_entity.type
_entity.pdbx_description
1 polymer ?
#
loop_
_entity_poly.entity_id
_entity_poly.type
_entity_poly.pdbx_seq_one_letter_code
_entity_poly.pdbx_strand_id
1 'polypeptide(L)'
;MLRSLFYTACVFLMLQACENQVVVRETEASCGNGKVEAGEACDDGNDVNTDACTDACAVAFCGDGTTRSDLSPESDGFEACDDGNDEDADGCTTACAFAVCGDGIIRRDLAEGVPGFERCDDGNQNNNDACKSDCFFNICGD
;
A
#
# COMPACT_ATOMS: atom_id res chain seq x y z
N MET A 1 -41.56 59.28 28.60
CA MET A 1 -40.08 59.37 28.73
C MET A 1 -39.50 58.10 29.32
N LEU A 2 -39.83 56.93 28.78
CA LEU A 2 -39.34 55.61 29.32
C LEU A 2 -38.91 54.62 28.24
N ARG A 3 -38.52 55.09 27.06
CA ARG A 3 -38.09 54.26 25.92
C ARG A 3 -36.62 54.41 25.51
N SER A 4 -35.90 55.35 26.18
CA SER A 4 -34.50 55.61 25.78
C SER A 4 -33.42 54.97 26.65
N LEU A 5 -33.80 54.31 27.75
CA LEU A 5 -32.82 53.68 28.65
C LEU A 5 -32.52 52.19 28.39
N PHE A 6 -33.33 51.50 27.55
CA PHE A 6 -33.12 50.12 27.25
C PHE A 6 -32.19 49.86 26.03
N TYR A 7 -31.93 50.87 25.21
CA TYR A 7 -31.09 50.74 24.02
C TYR A 7 -29.61 50.89 24.31
N THR A 8 -29.23 51.56 25.41
CA THR A 8 -27.83 51.80 25.75
C THR A 8 -27.20 50.64 26.52
N ALA A 9 -28.01 49.79 27.17
CA ALA A 9 -27.49 48.64 27.92
C ALA A 9 -27.21 47.41 27.02
N CYS A 10 -27.90 47.25 25.87
CA CYS A 10 -27.70 46.13 24.96
C CYS A 10 -26.47 46.32 24.06
N VAL A 11 -26.03 47.55 23.78
CA VAL A 11 -24.86 47.80 22.94
C VAL A 11 -23.54 47.55 23.68
N PHE A 12 -23.55 47.69 25.03
CA PHE A 12 -22.33 47.46 25.84
C PHE A 12 -22.06 45.99 26.15
N LEU A 13 -23.08 45.11 26.05
CA LEU A 13 -22.91 43.68 26.25
C LEU A 13 -22.43 42.92 25.02
N MET A 14 -22.49 43.53 23.82
CA MET A 14 -22.06 42.89 22.56
C MET A 14 -20.58 43.15 22.24
N LEU A 15 -19.88 43.99 22.99
CA LEU A 15 -18.46 44.31 22.76
C LEU A 15 -17.48 43.48 23.58
N GLN A 16 -17.97 42.60 24.49
CA GLN A 16 -17.11 41.74 25.32
C GLN A 16 -17.04 40.29 24.86
N ALA A 17 -17.68 39.92 23.75
CA ALA A 17 -17.67 38.55 23.24
C ALA A 17 -16.63 38.32 22.12
N CYS A 18 -15.67 39.24 21.90
CA CYS A 18 -14.67 39.15 20.85
C CYS A 18 -13.24 39.04 21.38
N GLU A 19 -13.06 38.62 22.62
CA GLU A 19 -11.73 38.36 23.18
C GLU A 19 -11.47 36.85 23.28
N ASN A 20 -10.45 36.43 22.53
CA ASN A 20 -9.80 35.16 22.61
C ASN A 20 -10.45 33.97 21.88
N GLN A 21 -10.81 34.13 20.65
CA GLN A 21 -10.70 32.99 19.74
C GLN A 21 -9.22 32.85 19.36
N VAL A 22 -8.49 32.06 20.10
CA VAL A 22 -7.27 31.43 19.61
C VAL A 22 -7.72 30.57 18.43
N VAL A 23 -7.62 31.10 17.21
CA VAL A 23 -7.67 30.26 16.01
C VAL A 23 -6.42 29.41 16.08
N VAL A 24 -6.52 28.25 16.72
CA VAL A 24 -5.60 27.16 16.47
C VAL A 24 -5.85 26.82 15.00
N ARG A 25 -5.03 27.35 14.11
CA ARG A 25 -4.90 26.78 12.79
C ARG A 25 -4.28 25.39 13.07
N GLU A 26 -5.13 24.39 13.15
CA GLU A 26 -4.69 23.04 12.88
C GLU A 26 -4.06 23.16 11.50
N THR A 27 -2.76 23.01 11.42
CA THR A 27 -2.09 22.79 10.15
C THR A 27 -2.74 21.50 9.66
N GLU A 28 -3.53 21.58 8.61
CA GLU A 28 -4.08 20.40 7.98
C GLU A 28 -2.88 19.49 7.71
N ALA A 29 -2.96 18.24 8.17
CA ALA A 29 -1.97 17.22 7.90
C ALA A 29 -1.77 17.19 6.38
N SER A 30 -0.54 17.36 5.94
CA SER A 30 -0.21 17.45 4.52
C SER A 30 0.88 16.45 4.22
N CYS A 31 0.47 15.31 3.67
CA CYS A 31 1.38 14.29 3.20
C CYS A 31 2.42 14.90 2.24
N GLY A 32 3.67 14.46 2.33
CA GLY A 32 4.76 14.93 1.48
C GLY A 32 5.46 16.21 1.96
N ASN A 33 5.19 16.66 3.17
CA ASN A 33 5.83 17.87 3.73
C ASN A 33 7.09 17.60 4.56
N GLY A 34 7.44 16.32 4.79
CA GLY A 34 8.60 15.87 5.55
C GLY A 34 8.39 15.86 7.07
N LYS A 35 7.13 15.84 7.55
CA LYS A 35 6.79 15.79 8.97
C LYS A 35 5.60 14.86 9.16
N VAL A 36 5.75 13.86 9.96
CA VAL A 36 4.66 12.97 10.35
C VAL A 36 3.72 13.70 11.32
N GLU A 37 2.52 14.00 10.88
CA GLU A 37 1.45 14.63 11.65
C GLU A 37 0.44 13.60 12.16
N ALA A 38 -0.59 14.09 12.88
CA ALA A 38 -1.63 13.23 13.41
C ALA A 38 -2.49 12.65 12.28
N GLY A 39 -2.51 11.34 12.13
CA GLY A 39 -3.26 10.63 11.09
C GLY A 39 -2.37 10.06 9.99
N GLU A 40 -1.07 10.33 10.01
CA GLU A 40 -0.09 9.81 9.08
C GLU A 40 0.72 8.68 9.71
N ALA A 41 0.98 7.63 8.96
CA ALA A 41 1.85 6.54 9.37
C ALA A 41 3.32 6.82 9.02
N CYS A 42 3.55 7.61 7.98
CA CYS A 42 4.87 8.08 7.51
C CYS A 42 4.71 9.42 6.78
N ASP A 43 5.81 10.11 6.55
CA ASP A 43 5.96 11.24 5.64
C ASP A 43 7.44 11.35 5.29
N ASP A 44 7.80 11.21 4.06
CA ASP A 44 9.18 11.23 3.57
C ASP A 44 9.53 12.53 2.82
N GLY A 45 8.58 13.46 2.77
CA GLY A 45 8.76 14.79 2.20
C GLY A 45 8.59 14.85 0.69
N ASN A 46 7.90 13.88 0.10
CA ASN A 46 7.60 13.86 -1.32
C ASN A 46 6.21 13.23 -1.59
N ASP A 47 5.75 13.28 -2.84
CA ASP A 47 4.46 12.70 -3.28
C ASP A 47 4.69 11.48 -4.21
N VAL A 48 5.81 10.76 -4.04
CA VAL A 48 6.14 9.58 -4.84
C VAL A 48 5.51 8.36 -4.19
N ASN A 49 4.66 7.65 -4.92
CA ASN A 49 3.90 6.50 -4.40
C ASN A 49 4.65 5.16 -4.48
N THR A 50 5.84 5.15 -5.08
CA THR A 50 6.64 3.95 -5.35
C THR A 50 7.91 3.86 -4.50
N ASP A 51 7.90 4.46 -3.31
CA ASP A 51 8.99 4.42 -2.33
C ASP A 51 8.48 3.98 -0.94
N ALA A 52 9.13 4.37 0.13
CA ALA A 52 8.81 3.87 1.47
C ALA A 52 7.51 4.40 2.05
N CYS A 53 7.03 5.55 1.56
CA CYS A 53 5.82 6.21 2.05
C CYS A 53 4.93 6.61 0.88
N THR A 54 3.72 6.08 0.85
CA THR A 54 2.78 6.40 -0.23
C THR A 54 2.28 7.85 -0.15
N ASP A 55 1.72 8.36 -1.24
CA ASP A 55 1.10 9.69 -1.32
C ASP A 55 -0.13 9.85 -0.39
N ALA A 56 -0.59 8.76 0.22
CA ALA A 56 -1.60 8.72 1.27
C ALA A 56 -1.01 8.70 2.69
N CYS A 57 0.29 8.93 2.85
CA CYS A 57 1.03 8.83 4.11
C CYS A 57 0.86 7.48 4.84
N ALA A 58 0.77 6.42 4.08
CA ALA A 58 0.79 5.05 4.54
C ALA A 58 2.16 4.43 4.21
N VAL A 59 2.67 3.59 5.11
CA VAL A 59 3.90 2.83 4.84
C VAL A 59 3.63 1.84 3.71
N ALA A 60 4.48 1.87 2.68
CA ALA A 60 4.42 0.91 1.58
C ALA A 60 4.70 -0.52 2.06
N PHE A 61 3.93 -1.49 1.55
CA PHE A 61 4.09 -2.90 1.89
C PHE A 61 3.62 -3.80 0.73
N CYS A 62 4.18 -4.98 0.65
CA CYS A 62 3.76 -5.98 -0.33
C CYS A 62 2.27 -6.30 -0.23
N GLY A 63 1.54 -6.21 -1.34
CA GLY A 63 0.09 -6.39 -1.41
C GLY A 63 -0.72 -5.08 -1.38
N ASP A 64 -0.07 -3.92 -1.39
CA ASP A 64 -0.77 -2.62 -1.42
C ASP A 64 -1.15 -2.16 -2.85
N GLY A 65 -0.70 -2.87 -3.87
CA GLY A 65 -0.97 -2.61 -5.28
C GLY A 65 0.01 -1.64 -5.93
N THR A 66 1.13 -1.34 -5.27
CA THR A 66 2.12 -0.40 -5.79
C THR A 66 3.53 -0.94 -5.63
N THR A 67 4.14 -1.42 -6.69
CA THR A 67 5.52 -1.95 -6.63
C THR A 67 6.51 -0.84 -6.30
N ARG A 68 7.33 -1.04 -5.28
CA ARG A 68 8.41 -0.12 -4.91
C ARG A 68 9.52 -0.10 -5.95
N SER A 69 9.94 1.08 -6.35
CA SER A 69 10.99 1.30 -7.36
C SER A 69 12.27 1.95 -6.82
N ASP A 70 12.26 2.33 -5.56
CA ASP A 70 13.39 2.99 -4.87
C ASP A 70 14.46 2.00 -4.39
N LEU A 71 14.14 0.70 -4.33
CA LEU A 71 15.00 -0.34 -3.82
C LEU A 71 15.66 -1.16 -4.94
N SER A 72 16.84 -1.71 -4.66
CA SER A 72 17.49 -2.69 -5.52
C SER A 72 17.08 -4.13 -5.13
N PRO A 73 17.20 -5.11 -6.04
CA PRO A 73 16.75 -6.51 -5.80
C PRO A 73 17.34 -7.20 -4.57
N GLU A 74 18.42 -6.67 -3.99
CA GLU A 74 19.10 -7.25 -2.83
C GLU A 74 18.76 -6.51 -1.52
N SER A 75 17.88 -5.50 -1.58
CA SER A 75 17.49 -4.70 -0.44
C SER A 75 16.31 -5.33 0.29
N ASP A 76 16.28 -5.20 1.63
CA ASP A 76 15.10 -5.57 2.41
C ASP A 76 13.90 -4.72 1.97
N GLY A 77 12.76 -5.37 1.76
CA GLY A 77 11.53 -4.72 1.29
C GLY A 77 11.52 -4.43 -0.21
N PHE A 78 12.46 -4.99 -1.00
CA PHE A 78 12.38 -4.96 -2.46
C PHE A 78 11.16 -5.75 -2.96
N GLU A 79 10.48 -5.21 -3.94
CA GLU A 79 9.34 -5.83 -4.59
C GLU A 79 9.63 -6.02 -6.08
N ALA A 80 9.60 -7.27 -6.55
CA ALA A 80 9.69 -7.56 -7.97
C ALA A 80 8.34 -7.35 -8.67
N CYS A 81 7.26 -7.49 -7.91
CA CYS A 81 5.87 -7.28 -8.31
C CYS A 81 5.04 -6.90 -7.08
N ASP A 82 3.88 -6.32 -7.31
CA ASP A 82 2.80 -6.14 -6.35
C ASP A 82 1.49 -6.11 -7.15
N ASP A 83 0.55 -6.96 -6.84
CA ASP A 83 -0.73 -7.06 -7.53
C ASP A 83 -1.93 -6.64 -6.65
N GLY A 84 -1.64 -6.11 -5.46
CA GLY A 84 -2.62 -5.52 -4.56
C GLY A 84 -3.43 -6.54 -3.78
N ASN A 85 -2.88 -7.74 -3.56
CA ASN A 85 -3.55 -8.78 -2.78
C ASN A 85 -2.54 -9.66 -2.00
N ASP A 86 -3.05 -10.54 -1.13
CA ASP A 86 -2.27 -11.47 -0.32
C ASP A 86 -2.43 -12.94 -0.80
N GLU A 87 -2.65 -13.16 -2.10
CA GLU A 87 -2.83 -14.50 -2.67
C GLU A 87 -1.54 -14.98 -3.33
N ASP A 88 -0.99 -16.11 -2.88
CA ASP A 88 0.26 -16.66 -3.44
C ASP A 88 0.05 -17.42 -4.76
N ALA A 89 -1.19 -17.80 -5.08
CA ALA A 89 -1.48 -18.71 -6.19
C ALA A 89 -1.80 -17.98 -7.51
N ASP A 90 -1.30 -16.77 -7.68
CA ASP A 90 -1.43 -15.95 -8.87
C ASP A 90 -0.09 -15.43 -9.40
N GLY A 91 -0.02 -14.24 -9.98
CA GLY A 91 1.18 -13.72 -10.64
C GLY A 91 2.25 -13.18 -9.72
N CYS A 92 1.86 -12.81 -8.49
CA CYS A 92 2.76 -12.20 -7.51
C CYS A 92 2.54 -12.85 -6.14
N THR A 93 3.59 -13.37 -5.55
CA THR A 93 3.50 -14.00 -4.22
C THR A 93 3.42 -12.96 -3.10
N THR A 94 2.97 -13.37 -1.91
CA THR A 94 2.97 -12.53 -0.69
C THR A 94 4.37 -12.06 -0.26
N ALA A 95 5.42 -12.57 -0.89
CA ALA A 95 6.80 -12.09 -0.73
C ALA A 95 7.21 -11.06 -1.81
N CYS A 96 6.27 -10.55 -2.59
CA CYS A 96 6.48 -9.66 -3.73
C CYS A 96 7.52 -10.17 -4.75
N ALA A 97 7.51 -11.46 -4.98
CA ALA A 97 8.27 -12.14 -6.00
C ALA A 97 7.33 -12.68 -7.09
N PHE A 98 7.79 -12.65 -8.34
CA PHE A 98 7.02 -13.31 -9.41
C PHE A 98 6.86 -14.79 -9.13
N ALA A 99 5.63 -15.29 -9.25
CA ALA A 99 5.35 -16.71 -9.22
C ALA A 99 6.02 -17.42 -10.41
N VAL A 100 6.81 -18.45 -10.12
CA VAL A 100 7.58 -19.19 -11.12
C VAL A 100 7.56 -20.66 -10.81
N CYS A 101 7.55 -21.50 -11.84
CA CYS A 101 7.66 -22.94 -11.71
C CYS A 101 8.89 -23.34 -10.85
N GLY A 102 8.68 -24.16 -9.83
CA GLY A 102 9.68 -24.62 -8.89
C GLY A 102 9.78 -23.81 -7.58
N ASP A 103 8.84 -22.89 -7.34
CA ASP A 103 8.75 -22.14 -6.09
C ASP A 103 7.94 -22.84 -4.99
N GLY A 104 7.23 -23.90 -5.32
CA GLY A 104 6.43 -24.71 -4.40
C GLY A 104 4.95 -24.29 -4.32
N ILE A 105 4.51 -23.35 -5.15
CA ILE A 105 3.16 -22.80 -5.17
C ILE A 105 2.56 -22.98 -6.57
N ILE A 106 1.48 -23.70 -6.70
CA ILE A 106 0.81 -23.90 -8.00
C ILE A 106 -0.02 -22.67 -8.34
N ARG A 107 0.26 -22.01 -9.44
CA ARG A 107 -0.57 -20.92 -9.98
C ARG A 107 -1.95 -21.42 -10.40
N ARG A 108 -3.00 -20.68 -9.99
CA ARG A 108 -4.40 -21.05 -10.23
C ARG A 108 -5.20 -19.99 -11.00
N ASP A 109 -4.61 -18.83 -11.22
CA ASP A 109 -5.22 -17.71 -11.93
C ASP A 109 -5.22 -17.91 -13.46
N LEU A 110 -4.38 -18.81 -13.98
CA LEU A 110 -4.21 -19.06 -15.39
C LEU A 110 -4.96 -20.31 -15.86
N ALA A 111 -5.47 -20.26 -17.09
CA ALA A 111 -6.02 -21.43 -17.78
C ALA A 111 -4.91 -22.23 -18.48
N GLU A 112 -5.15 -23.51 -18.66
CA GLU A 112 -4.24 -24.39 -19.42
C GLU A 112 -3.94 -23.85 -20.83
N GLY A 113 -2.66 -23.80 -21.19
CA GLY A 113 -2.18 -23.28 -22.47
C GLY A 113 -1.81 -21.78 -22.42
N VAL A 114 -2.03 -21.09 -21.31
CA VAL A 114 -1.52 -19.74 -21.09
C VAL A 114 -0.08 -19.83 -20.57
N PRO A 115 0.87 -19.02 -21.05
CA PRO A 115 2.22 -18.98 -20.52
C PRO A 115 2.24 -18.74 -19.00
N GLY A 116 2.99 -19.56 -18.25
CA GLY A 116 3.03 -19.50 -16.80
C GLY A 116 1.96 -20.36 -16.10
N PHE A 117 1.11 -21.08 -16.84
CA PHE A 117 0.19 -22.06 -16.27
C PHE A 117 0.94 -23.26 -15.69
N GLU A 118 0.51 -23.73 -14.52
CA GLU A 118 1.14 -24.82 -13.80
C GLU A 118 0.13 -25.92 -13.47
N ARG A 119 0.48 -27.16 -13.78
CA ARG A 119 -0.29 -28.34 -13.37
C ARG A 119 0.21 -28.93 -12.05
N CYS A 120 1.46 -28.73 -11.77
CA CYS A 120 2.16 -29.15 -10.55
C CYS A 120 3.28 -28.16 -10.25
N ASP A 121 3.66 -28.09 -9.00
CA ASP A 121 4.88 -27.47 -8.52
C ASP A 121 5.34 -28.26 -7.29
N ASP A 122 6.56 -28.70 -7.24
CA ASP A 122 7.14 -29.45 -6.12
C ASP A 122 8.30 -28.72 -5.44
N GLY A 123 8.43 -27.42 -5.72
CA GLY A 123 9.38 -26.52 -5.07
C GLY A 123 10.82 -26.71 -5.57
N ASN A 124 11.01 -27.29 -6.75
CA ASN A 124 12.34 -27.46 -7.31
C ASN A 124 12.29 -27.52 -8.85
N GLN A 125 13.48 -27.61 -9.49
CA GLN A 125 13.59 -27.68 -10.95
C GLN A 125 14.18 -29.00 -11.43
N ASN A 126 13.97 -30.08 -10.69
CA ASN A 126 14.49 -31.42 -11.02
C ASN A 126 13.52 -32.16 -11.93
N ASN A 127 13.89 -32.43 -13.16
CA ASN A 127 13.06 -33.15 -14.13
C ASN A 127 12.94 -34.66 -13.91
N ASN A 128 13.55 -35.23 -12.85
CA ASN A 128 13.54 -36.65 -12.58
C ASN A 128 12.63 -37.08 -11.42
N ASP A 129 11.76 -36.20 -10.97
CA ASP A 129 10.77 -36.43 -9.92
C ASP A 129 9.33 -36.30 -10.42
N ALA A 130 8.38 -35.89 -9.59
CA ALA A 130 6.96 -35.91 -9.94
C ALA A 130 6.52 -34.73 -10.83
N CYS A 131 7.20 -33.59 -10.70
CA CYS A 131 6.93 -32.39 -11.46
C CYS A 131 8.16 -31.93 -12.23
N LYS A 132 8.03 -31.72 -13.53
CA LYS A 132 9.13 -31.22 -14.35
C LYS A 132 9.30 -29.70 -14.20
N SER A 133 10.47 -29.18 -14.58
CA SER A 133 10.79 -27.75 -14.55
C SER A 133 9.93 -26.87 -15.49
N ASP A 134 9.05 -27.48 -16.28
CA ASP A 134 8.00 -26.81 -17.06
C ASP A 134 6.63 -26.83 -16.37
N CYS A 135 6.56 -27.28 -15.10
CA CYS A 135 5.38 -27.42 -14.28
C CYS A 135 4.28 -28.34 -14.85
N PHE A 136 4.72 -29.38 -15.57
CA PHE A 136 3.86 -30.48 -15.98
C PHE A 136 4.31 -31.78 -15.30
N PHE A 137 3.35 -32.67 -15.03
CA PHE A 137 3.65 -33.95 -14.44
C PHE A 137 4.62 -34.78 -15.28
N ASN A 138 5.59 -35.39 -14.61
CA ASN A 138 6.45 -36.36 -15.22
C ASN A 138 5.71 -37.70 -15.37
N ILE A 139 5.39 -38.10 -16.59
CA ILE A 139 4.63 -39.30 -16.89
C ILE A 139 5.50 -40.34 -17.61
N CYS A 140 5.31 -41.64 -17.29
CA CYS A 140 6.06 -42.68 -17.91
C CYS A 140 5.88 -42.71 -19.44
N GLY A 141 7.00 -42.55 -20.17
CA GLY A 141 7.02 -42.60 -21.63
C GLY A 141 7.21 -41.27 -22.33
N ASP A 142 7.53 -40.21 -21.60
CA ASP A 142 7.90 -38.87 -22.13
C ASP A 142 9.28 -38.88 -22.81
#